data_44ebc92da6fa7aabfb40506791067edd
#
_entry.id   44ebc92da6fa7aabfb40506791067edd
#
_cell.length_a   1.000
_cell.length_b   1.000
_cell.length_c   1.000
_cell.angle_alpha   90.00
_cell.angle_beta   90.00
_cell.angle_gamma   90.00
#
_symmetry.space_group_name_H-M   'P 1'
#
loop_
_entity.id
_entity.type
_entity.pdbx_description
1 polymer ?
#
loop_
_entity_poly.entity_id
_entity_poly.type
_entity_poly.pdbx_seq_one_letter_code
_entity_poly.pdbx_strand_id
1 'polypeptide(L)'
;MLTLRQYQQDAVDAVIEHSKHSDKPCLVVAATGSGKSLIVAALAHHFGTALCLHPSRELVAQNGTKCDALGVEHTFYCAGLGEKDFTGPVVLGTGASIRKDLEKLPHVAVLIIDEAHRAIAEMMLIREALLKRNPDMITVGLTATPYVLGRGYIYKTRPDMSAWSDVQAKNPPYGRCVFEINTKQLVDMGYLVPITVGIPADKYDDTRLEIDKGRFTAASVSRMVSKLKTTDVIIRQLKEVMQTRDTCMVFCSSIDHAHVMTYGLGKSARMITGETPTKQRDQYIDMLRRRRIRYLVNVATLTTGVDIPRVDVIAVARPSDSASLYEQIKGRGLRLSPETGKKDCLLLDYAGNIERFYPAGDIYTPQIQSCSDKPEGVLLPVKCPVCSHLNQFKALPNDEGLMISGDGYFMTLDGFRVRDEKGQEIPAHYGRRCCGVAENEKQCEHRWIGKRCYACKKENDIAARKCSCGTRLVDWNKHLQKIAARVDVVQLRRGWTGERVEHLKFEQTNAWIRADLYVKSRKAPLSVFIKSQEAYLHMRQNVPYAVAWKRASPGDKHPAVKVLWTVKDWEDNR
;
A
#
# COMPACT_ATOMS: atom_id res chain seq x y z
N MET A 1 27.71 -18.47 -11.55
CA MET A 1 27.60 -17.86 -10.19
C MET A 1 26.67 -16.64 -10.31
N LEU A 2 25.70 -16.52 -9.45
CA LEU A 2 24.75 -15.37 -9.45
C LEU A 2 25.52 -14.13 -8.98
N THR A 3 25.50 -13.04 -9.75
CA THR A 3 26.15 -11.78 -9.37
C THR A 3 25.12 -10.84 -8.75
N LEU A 4 25.51 -10.13 -7.70
CA LEU A 4 24.68 -9.08 -7.10
C LEU A 4 24.53 -7.91 -8.09
N ARG A 5 23.37 -7.30 -8.09
CA ARG A 5 23.17 -5.99 -8.73
C ARG A 5 23.91 -4.92 -7.93
N GLN A 6 24.26 -3.79 -8.57
CA GLN A 6 25.03 -2.75 -7.90
C GLN A 6 24.41 -2.31 -6.57
N TYR A 7 23.13 -1.98 -6.52
CA TYR A 7 22.47 -1.57 -5.28
C TYR A 7 22.41 -2.68 -4.20
N GLN A 8 22.48 -3.96 -4.59
CA GLN A 8 22.57 -5.06 -3.63
C GLN A 8 23.96 -5.14 -3.03
N GLN A 9 25.00 -4.91 -3.86
CA GLN A 9 26.36 -4.79 -3.40
C GLN A 9 26.51 -3.58 -2.48
N ASP A 10 25.99 -2.41 -2.87
CA ASP A 10 26.02 -1.19 -2.05
C ASP A 10 25.38 -1.42 -0.67
N ALA A 11 24.28 -2.19 -0.61
CA ALA A 11 23.64 -2.56 0.66
C ALA A 11 24.52 -3.45 1.53
N VAL A 12 25.22 -4.42 0.94
CA VAL A 12 26.17 -5.29 1.63
C VAL A 12 27.36 -4.46 2.14
N ASP A 13 27.94 -3.63 1.30
CA ASP A 13 29.09 -2.78 1.63
C ASP A 13 28.76 -1.78 2.75
N ALA A 14 27.56 -1.22 2.75
CA ALA A 14 27.09 -0.32 3.81
C ALA A 14 26.98 -1.01 5.18
N VAL A 15 26.56 -2.29 5.21
CA VAL A 15 26.54 -3.08 6.45
C VAL A 15 27.97 -3.40 6.92
N ILE A 16 28.84 -3.81 6.00
CA ILE A 16 30.24 -4.13 6.30
C ILE A 16 30.96 -2.88 6.84
N GLU A 17 30.74 -1.72 6.22
CA GLU A 17 31.34 -0.47 6.70
C GLU A 17 30.79 -0.07 8.07
N HIS A 18 29.49 -0.24 8.31
CA HIS A 18 28.92 -0.01 9.64
C HIS A 18 29.54 -0.91 10.71
N SER A 19 29.77 -2.18 10.41
CA SER A 19 30.32 -3.16 11.36
C SER A 19 31.75 -2.86 11.80
N LYS A 20 32.54 -2.11 11.01
CA LYS A 20 33.89 -1.67 11.38
C LYS A 20 33.91 -0.59 12.47
N HIS A 21 32.80 0.15 12.61
CA HIS A 21 32.72 1.35 13.45
C HIS A 21 31.67 1.28 14.55
N SER A 22 30.80 0.27 14.53
CA SER A 22 29.71 0.17 15.50
C SER A 22 29.18 -1.26 15.64
N ASP A 23 28.92 -1.66 16.87
CA ASP A 23 28.27 -2.91 17.30
C ASP A 23 26.73 -2.75 17.38
N LYS A 24 26.22 -1.52 17.22
CA LYS A 24 24.78 -1.23 17.32
C LYS A 24 24.01 -1.86 16.18
N PRO A 25 22.79 -2.38 16.44
CA PRO A 25 21.94 -2.92 15.39
C PRO A 25 21.69 -1.92 14.27
N CYS A 26 21.92 -2.32 13.02
CA CYS A 26 21.65 -1.53 11.84
C CYS A 26 20.52 -2.12 10.99
N LEU A 27 19.94 -1.29 10.12
CA LEU A 27 18.82 -1.65 9.26
C LEU A 27 19.16 -1.40 7.79
N VAL A 28 18.81 -2.36 6.95
CA VAL A 28 18.78 -2.21 5.49
C VAL A 28 17.31 -2.13 5.06
N VAL A 29 16.93 -1.04 4.45
CA VAL A 29 15.60 -0.86 3.88
C VAL A 29 15.67 -1.11 2.37
N ALA A 30 15.01 -2.18 1.94
CA ALA A 30 15.00 -2.57 0.53
C ALA A 30 13.58 -3.01 0.13
N ALA A 31 13.03 -2.33 -0.88
CA ALA A 31 11.65 -2.52 -1.31
C ALA A 31 11.29 -3.98 -1.63
N THR A 32 9.99 -4.31 -1.61
CA THR A 32 9.51 -5.63 -2.04
C THR A 32 9.89 -5.87 -3.50
N GLY A 33 10.51 -7.02 -3.79
CA GLY A 33 11.01 -7.34 -5.13
C GLY A 33 12.45 -6.90 -5.40
N SER A 34 13.13 -6.23 -4.46
CA SER A 34 14.54 -5.84 -4.58
C SER A 34 15.54 -7.03 -4.53
N GLY A 35 15.08 -8.23 -4.18
CA GLY A 35 15.98 -9.37 -4.01
C GLY A 35 16.70 -9.40 -2.65
N LYS A 36 16.05 -8.96 -1.58
CA LYS A 36 16.56 -9.03 -0.18
C LYS A 36 17.21 -10.36 0.18
N SER A 37 16.66 -11.48 -0.31
CA SER A 37 17.23 -12.81 -0.07
C SER A 37 18.66 -12.98 -0.57
N LEU A 38 19.05 -12.27 -1.65
CA LEU A 38 20.43 -12.28 -2.12
C LEU A 38 21.34 -11.43 -1.21
N ILE A 39 20.84 -10.32 -0.68
CA ILE A 39 21.57 -9.50 0.30
C ILE A 39 21.79 -10.32 1.59
N VAL A 40 20.77 -11.04 2.07
CA VAL A 40 20.90 -11.95 3.22
C VAL A 40 21.99 -12.99 3.00
N ALA A 41 21.96 -13.70 1.86
CA ALA A 41 22.94 -14.73 1.55
C ALA A 41 24.36 -14.15 1.38
N ALA A 42 24.51 -12.98 0.76
CA ALA A 42 25.79 -12.30 0.59
C ALA A 42 26.37 -11.82 1.92
N LEU A 43 25.56 -11.27 2.83
CA LEU A 43 26.00 -10.92 4.19
C LEU A 43 26.42 -12.16 4.98
N ALA A 44 25.63 -13.25 4.93
CA ALA A 44 25.96 -14.50 5.58
C ALA A 44 27.28 -15.08 5.07
N HIS A 45 27.50 -15.02 3.75
CA HIS A 45 28.76 -15.42 3.14
C HIS A 45 29.96 -14.58 3.62
N HIS A 46 29.79 -13.24 3.66
CA HIS A 46 30.85 -12.33 4.07
C HIS A 46 31.29 -12.55 5.51
N PHE A 47 30.34 -12.71 6.44
CA PHE A 47 30.65 -12.90 7.86
C PHE A 47 31.06 -14.34 8.21
N GLY A 48 30.86 -15.30 7.31
CA GLY A 48 31.23 -16.71 7.47
C GLY A 48 30.33 -17.50 8.38
N THR A 49 29.95 -16.97 9.57
CA THR A 49 29.00 -17.63 10.48
C THR A 49 27.82 -16.71 10.77
N ALA A 50 26.59 -17.20 10.55
CA ALA A 50 25.39 -16.40 10.64
C ALA A 50 24.18 -17.17 11.18
N LEU A 51 23.32 -16.48 11.93
CA LEU A 51 21.95 -16.91 12.18
C LEU A 51 21.00 -15.98 11.43
N CYS A 52 20.22 -16.54 10.51
CA CYS A 52 19.25 -15.78 9.70
C CYS A 52 17.84 -16.11 10.14
N LEU A 53 17.12 -15.13 10.65
CA LEU A 53 15.76 -15.27 11.16
C LEU A 53 14.75 -14.83 10.09
N HIS A 54 13.82 -15.71 9.75
CA HIS A 54 12.75 -15.46 8.79
C HIS A 54 11.38 -15.64 9.43
N PRO A 55 10.35 -14.88 8.98
CA PRO A 55 9.02 -14.95 9.58
C PRO A 55 8.21 -16.21 9.20
N SER A 56 8.60 -16.95 8.17
CA SER A 56 7.89 -18.16 7.73
C SER A 56 8.83 -19.22 7.15
N ARG A 57 8.38 -20.48 7.15
CA ARG A 57 9.11 -21.61 6.56
C ARG A 57 9.34 -21.45 5.05
N GLU A 58 8.40 -20.82 4.35
CA GLU A 58 8.51 -20.58 2.91
C GLU A 58 9.67 -19.63 2.60
N LEU A 59 9.86 -18.60 3.45
CA LEU A 59 11.01 -17.70 3.33
C LEU A 59 12.32 -18.38 3.75
N VAL A 60 12.31 -19.24 4.75
CA VAL A 60 13.48 -20.07 5.12
C VAL A 60 13.93 -20.90 3.92
N ALA A 61 13.03 -21.68 3.30
CA ALA A 61 13.34 -22.49 2.12
C ALA A 61 13.80 -21.65 0.92
N GLN A 62 13.13 -20.51 0.68
CA GLN A 62 13.50 -19.60 -0.42
C GLN A 62 14.90 -18.99 -0.22
N ASN A 63 15.27 -18.64 1.01
CA ASN A 63 16.60 -18.10 1.32
C ASN A 63 17.67 -19.19 1.23
N GLY A 64 17.37 -20.44 1.62
CA GLY A 64 18.26 -21.59 1.38
C GLY A 64 18.62 -21.74 -0.08
N THR A 65 17.64 -21.72 -0.99
CA THR A 65 17.89 -21.73 -2.45
C THR A 65 18.78 -20.56 -2.92
N LYS A 66 18.76 -19.40 -2.24
CA LYS A 66 19.66 -18.28 -2.58
C LYS A 66 21.05 -18.48 -2.02
N CYS A 67 21.18 -19.10 -0.86
CA CYS A 67 22.47 -19.55 -0.30
C CYS A 67 23.12 -20.56 -1.26
N ASP A 68 22.38 -21.58 -1.73
CA ASP A 68 22.88 -22.54 -2.74
C ASP A 68 23.39 -21.83 -3.99
N ALA A 69 22.63 -20.87 -4.53
CA ALA A 69 22.99 -20.15 -5.74
C ALA A 69 24.26 -19.27 -5.61
N LEU A 70 24.62 -18.89 -4.38
CA LEU A 70 25.86 -18.18 -4.05
C LEU A 70 26.98 -19.09 -3.49
N GLY A 71 26.73 -20.40 -3.38
CA GLY A 71 27.69 -21.36 -2.81
C GLY A 71 27.88 -21.21 -1.31
N VAL A 72 26.87 -20.76 -0.56
CA VAL A 72 26.90 -20.58 0.89
C VAL A 72 26.40 -21.85 1.57
N GLU A 73 27.30 -22.54 2.29
CA GLU A 73 26.95 -23.69 3.09
C GLU A 73 26.01 -23.30 4.23
N HIS A 74 24.89 -24.02 4.37
CA HIS A 74 23.87 -23.69 5.37
C HIS A 74 23.10 -24.90 5.86
N THR A 75 22.47 -24.74 7.04
CA THR A 75 21.52 -25.70 7.63
C THR A 75 20.22 -25.01 7.98
N PHE A 76 19.17 -25.80 8.26
CA PHE A 76 17.87 -25.27 8.61
C PHE A 76 17.52 -25.55 10.09
N TYR A 77 17.01 -24.50 10.77
CA TYR A 77 16.38 -24.63 12.07
C TYR A 77 14.92 -24.19 12.02
N CYS A 78 14.08 -25.02 11.42
CA CYS A 78 12.69 -24.72 11.14
C CYS A 78 11.79 -25.94 11.33
N ALA A 79 11.00 -25.96 12.38
CA ALA A 79 10.06 -27.07 12.65
C ALA A 79 9.06 -27.30 11.51
N GLY A 80 8.69 -26.24 10.78
CA GLY A 80 7.79 -26.33 9.63
C GLY A 80 8.40 -27.03 8.40
N LEU A 81 9.73 -27.16 8.33
CA LEU A 81 10.47 -27.95 7.33
C LEU A 81 10.86 -29.33 7.86
N GLY A 82 10.63 -29.61 9.13
CA GLY A 82 11.05 -30.87 9.78
C GLY A 82 12.52 -30.91 10.18
N GLU A 83 13.25 -29.79 10.06
CA GLU A 83 14.68 -29.71 10.30
C GLU A 83 15.00 -28.82 11.51
N LYS A 84 15.97 -29.25 12.32
CA LYS A 84 16.45 -28.55 13.52
C LYS A 84 17.94 -28.76 13.68
N ASP A 85 18.75 -28.09 12.86
CA ASP A 85 20.19 -28.25 12.84
C ASP A 85 20.90 -26.89 13.03
N PHE A 86 21.78 -26.81 14.04
CA PHE A 86 22.63 -25.65 14.35
C PHE A 86 24.10 -25.87 13.93
N THR A 87 24.44 -27.02 13.30
CA THR A 87 25.83 -27.39 13.06
C THR A 87 26.47 -26.67 11.86
N GLY A 88 25.67 -26.16 10.91
CA GLY A 88 26.18 -25.45 9.76
C GLY A 88 26.71 -24.05 10.10
N PRO A 89 27.61 -23.51 9.24
CA PRO A 89 28.15 -22.16 9.42
C PRO A 89 27.07 -21.06 9.31
N VAL A 90 26.10 -21.27 8.44
CA VAL A 90 24.94 -20.39 8.28
C VAL A 90 23.68 -21.17 8.64
N VAL A 91 22.95 -20.70 9.62
CA VAL A 91 21.69 -21.32 10.06
C VAL A 91 20.52 -20.44 9.62
N LEU A 92 19.62 -21.00 8.83
CA LEU A 92 18.38 -20.36 8.39
C LEU A 92 17.22 -20.90 9.22
N GLY A 93 16.51 -20.03 9.94
CA GLY A 93 15.44 -20.51 10.81
C GLY A 93 14.29 -19.52 11.02
N THR A 94 13.24 -20.03 11.70
CA THR A 94 12.14 -19.16 12.16
C THR A 94 12.32 -18.83 13.64
N GLY A 95 12.02 -17.58 14.02
CA GLY A 95 12.09 -17.16 15.42
C GLY A 95 11.28 -18.08 16.35
N ALA A 96 10.09 -18.49 15.92
CA ALA A 96 9.21 -19.40 16.68
C ALA A 96 9.82 -20.79 16.95
N SER A 97 10.68 -21.30 16.05
CA SER A 97 11.40 -22.56 16.27
C SER A 97 12.59 -22.36 17.21
N ILE A 98 13.38 -21.31 16.95
CA ILE A 98 14.66 -21.04 17.64
C ILE A 98 14.45 -20.63 19.09
N ARG A 99 13.43 -19.83 19.42
CA ARG A 99 13.17 -19.39 20.80
C ARG A 99 12.90 -20.52 21.80
N LYS A 100 12.65 -21.74 21.32
CA LYS A 100 12.42 -22.91 22.16
C LYS A 100 13.71 -23.57 22.62
N ASP A 101 14.82 -23.27 21.97
CA ASP A 101 16.12 -23.91 22.17
C ASP A 101 17.24 -22.85 22.31
N LEU A 102 16.99 -21.76 23.07
CA LEU A 102 17.93 -20.65 23.26
C LEU A 102 19.26 -21.06 23.90
N GLU A 103 19.25 -22.14 24.70
CA GLU A 103 20.46 -22.70 25.31
C GLU A 103 21.38 -23.41 24.30
N LYS A 104 20.88 -23.74 23.11
CA LYS A 104 21.62 -24.44 22.06
C LYS A 104 22.14 -23.52 20.95
N LEU A 105 21.91 -22.20 21.07
CA LEU A 105 22.30 -21.24 20.04
C LEU A 105 23.77 -21.35 19.66
N PRO A 106 24.12 -21.30 18.36
CA PRO A 106 25.48 -21.40 17.87
C PRO A 106 26.30 -20.15 18.15
N HIS A 107 27.61 -20.24 17.98
CA HIS A 107 28.47 -19.09 17.83
C HIS A 107 28.33 -18.52 16.44
N VAL A 108 27.97 -17.22 16.32
CA VAL A 108 27.79 -16.53 15.04
C VAL A 108 28.41 -15.14 15.07
N ALA A 109 28.98 -14.72 13.96
CA ALA A 109 29.49 -13.37 13.77
C ALA A 109 28.37 -12.37 13.49
N VAL A 110 27.27 -12.82 12.85
CA VAL A 110 26.15 -11.96 12.51
C VAL A 110 24.79 -12.60 12.77
N LEU A 111 23.88 -11.82 13.34
CA LEU A 111 22.45 -12.09 13.38
C LEU A 111 21.75 -11.27 12.27
N ILE A 112 21.15 -11.95 11.31
CA ILE A 112 20.41 -11.33 10.21
C ILE A 112 18.91 -11.56 10.43
N ILE A 113 18.13 -10.49 10.46
CA ILE A 113 16.68 -10.53 10.71
C ILE A 113 15.94 -10.06 9.46
N ASP A 114 15.33 -10.98 8.73
CA ASP A 114 14.47 -10.67 7.59
C ASP A 114 13.07 -10.25 8.05
N GLU A 115 12.44 -9.34 7.31
CA GLU A 115 11.19 -8.67 7.68
C GLU A 115 11.26 -8.08 9.11
N ALA A 116 12.31 -7.34 9.38
CA ALA A 116 12.71 -6.84 10.70
C ALA A 116 11.65 -6.01 11.45
N HIS A 117 10.60 -5.57 10.75
CA HIS A 117 9.43 -4.90 11.35
C HIS A 117 8.46 -5.88 12.04
N ARG A 118 8.65 -7.20 11.86
CA ARG A 118 7.77 -8.24 12.41
C ARG A 118 8.37 -8.84 13.68
N ALA A 119 7.50 -9.28 14.62
CA ALA A 119 7.87 -10.02 15.82
C ALA A 119 9.07 -9.44 16.60
N ILE A 120 9.20 -8.11 16.68
CA ILE A 120 10.36 -7.40 17.24
C ILE A 120 10.74 -7.93 18.63
N ALA A 121 9.78 -8.15 19.52
CA ALA A 121 10.05 -8.65 20.88
C ALA A 121 10.70 -10.04 20.88
N GLU A 122 10.23 -10.96 20.02
CA GLU A 122 10.81 -12.30 19.86
C GLU A 122 12.23 -12.23 19.30
N MET A 123 12.46 -11.37 18.31
CA MET A 123 13.78 -11.18 17.69
C MET A 123 14.78 -10.58 18.68
N MET A 124 14.35 -9.63 19.52
CA MET A 124 15.19 -9.05 20.57
C MET A 124 15.54 -10.06 21.66
N LEU A 125 14.62 -10.96 22.04
CA LEU A 125 14.89 -12.05 22.98
C LEU A 125 15.98 -13.00 22.46
N ILE A 126 15.91 -13.41 21.19
CA ILE A 126 16.93 -14.27 20.56
C ILE A 126 18.26 -13.52 20.49
N ARG A 127 18.24 -12.24 20.12
CA ARG A 127 19.45 -11.39 20.07
C ARG A 127 20.14 -11.32 21.45
N GLU A 128 19.39 -11.07 22.51
CA GLU A 128 19.92 -10.99 23.87
C GLU A 128 20.55 -12.33 24.31
N ALA A 129 19.94 -13.47 23.98
CA ALA A 129 20.49 -14.78 24.25
C ALA A 129 21.79 -15.03 23.47
N LEU A 130 21.86 -14.61 22.21
CA LEU A 130 23.06 -14.72 21.38
C LEU A 130 24.20 -13.83 21.89
N LEU A 131 23.94 -12.59 22.30
CA LEU A 131 24.95 -11.66 22.79
C LEU A 131 25.69 -12.17 24.05
N LYS A 132 25.03 -12.98 24.85
CA LYS A 132 25.70 -13.64 26.01
C LYS A 132 26.83 -14.58 25.60
N ARG A 133 26.77 -15.14 24.38
CA ARG A 133 27.76 -16.06 23.81
C ARG A 133 28.65 -15.41 22.78
N ASN A 134 28.16 -14.37 22.12
CA ASN A 134 28.79 -13.67 21.03
C ASN A 134 28.73 -12.15 21.29
N PRO A 135 29.55 -11.60 22.21
CA PRO A 135 29.51 -10.19 22.61
C PRO A 135 29.73 -9.23 21.41
N ASP A 136 30.57 -9.62 20.47
CA ASP A 136 30.96 -8.82 19.29
C ASP A 136 30.04 -9.07 18.07
N MET A 137 28.95 -9.81 18.24
CA MET A 137 28.02 -10.17 17.17
C MET A 137 27.32 -8.93 16.58
N ILE A 138 27.40 -8.78 15.27
CA ILE A 138 26.68 -7.74 14.54
C ILE A 138 25.20 -8.15 14.37
N THR A 139 24.31 -7.18 14.50
CA THR A 139 22.87 -7.40 14.24
C THR A 139 22.40 -6.55 13.08
N VAL A 140 21.85 -7.20 12.06
CA VAL A 140 21.37 -6.57 10.82
C VAL A 140 19.90 -6.89 10.61
N GLY A 141 19.06 -5.88 10.53
CA GLY A 141 17.67 -6.03 10.09
C GLY A 141 17.53 -5.74 8.61
N LEU A 142 16.69 -6.51 7.90
CA LEU A 142 16.28 -6.22 6.53
C LEU A 142 14.76 -6.09 6.48
N THR A 143 14.25 -5.09 5.78
CA THR A 143 12.81 -4.93 5.58
C THR A 143 12.50 -4.07 4.36
N ALA A 144 11.31 -4.26 3.78
CA ALA A 144 10.76 -3.34 2.79
C ALA A 144 9.96 -2.20 3.44
N THR A 145 9.51 -2.39 4.66
CA THR A 145 8.59 -1.50 5.37
C THR A 145 9.11 -1.26 6.78
N PRO A 146 9.98 -0.25 6.96
CA PRO A 146 10.71 -0.01 8.20
C PRO A 146 9.85 0.65 9.30
N TYR A 147 8.57 0.33 9.34
CA TYR A 147 7.60 0.92 10.27
C TYR A 147 6.59 -0.12 10.75
N VAL A 148 6.06 0.10 11.95
CA VAL A 148 5.04 -0.75 12.57
C VAL A 148 3.81 0.09 12.87
N LEU A 149 2.63 -0.47 12.56
CA LEU A 149 1.35 0.16 12.87
C LEU A 149 1.32 0.58 14.35
N GLY A 150 1.05 1.84 14.58
CA GLY A 150 0.94 2.39 15.91
C GLY A 150 2.25 2.60 16.66
N ARG A 151 3.41 2.31 16.08
CA ARG A 151 4.73 2.54 16.70
C ARG A 151 5.61 3.50 15.90
N GLY A 152 5.36 3.66 14.59
CA GLY A 152 6.21 4.46 13.71
C GLY A 152 7.43 3.70 13.20
N TYR A 153 8.47 4.44 12.80
CA TYR A 153 9.71 3.89 12.24
C TYR A 153 10.53 3.14 13.29
N ILE A 154 11.10 1.98 12.90
CA ILE A 154 11.85 1.07 13.78
C ILE A 154 13.35 1.40 13.90
N TYR A 155 13.81 2.55 13.39
CA TYR A 155 15.20 3.01 13.43
C TYR A 155 15.31 4.51 13.79
N LYS A 156 16.47 4.95 14.30
CA LYS A 156 16.68 6.34 14.79
C LYS A 156 17.10 7.30 13.69
N THR A 157 18.09 6.94 12.90
CA THR A 157 18.69 7.82 11.89
C THR A 157 18.64 7.21 10.51
N ARG A 158 18.44 8.07 9.51
CA ARG A 158 18.45 7.72 8.07
C ARG A 158 19.88 7.47 7.58
N PRO A 159 20.07 6.98 6.34
CA PRO A 159 21.40 6.83 5.75
C PRO A 159 22.19 8.13 5.71
N ASP A 160 21.53 9.26 5.47
CA ASP A 160 22.12 10.62 5.46
C ASP A 160 22.36 11.21 6.86
N MET A 161 22.22 10.41 7.92
CA MET A 161 22.36 10.80 9.33
C MET A 161 21.25 11.72 9.87
N SER A 162 20.27 12.11 9.09
CA SER A 162 19.12 12.85 9.57
C SER A 162 18.24 12.00 10.51
N ALA A 163 17.62 12.63 11.51
CA ALA A 163 16.69 11.98 12.42
C ALA A 163 15.24 12.16 11.93
N TRP A 164 14.38 11.22 12.29
CA TRP A 164 12.94 11.40 12.17
C TRP A 164 12.44 12.25 13.35
N SER A 165 11.76 13.37 13.08
CA SER A 165 11.24 14.23 14.15
C SER A 165 9.91 13.73 14.72
N ASP A 166 8.97 13.28 13.86
CA ASP A 166 7.56 13.18 14.26
C ASP A 166 6.95 11.77 14.21
N VAL A 167 7.64 10.77 13.66
CA VAL A 167 7.07 9.44 13.35
C VAL A 167 7.92 8.29 13.85
N GLN A 168 8.79 8.57 14.83
CA GLN A 168 9.72 7.57 15.35
C GLN A 168 9.07 6.68 16.42
N ALA A 169 9.40 5.40 16.40
CA ALA A 169 9.03 4.51 17.50
C ALA A 169 9.72 4.94 18.80
N LYS A 170 9.00 4.79 19.90
CA LYS A 170 9.60 4.92 21.25
C LYS A 170 10.62 3.79 21.42
N ASN A 171 11.90 4.11 21.60
CA ASN A 171 13.00 3.15 21.69
C ASN A 171 13.05 2.19 20.46
N PRO A 172 13.37 2.68 19.27
CA PRO A 172 13.45 1.83 18.08
C PRO A 172 14.59 0.80 18.21
N PRO A 173 14.36 -0.46 17.76
CA PRO A 173 15.33 -1.55 17.92
C PRO A 173 16.63 -1.34 17.12
N TYR A 174 16.60 -0.51 16.08
CA TYR A 174 17.76 -0.24 15.23
C TYR A 174 18.25 1.19 15.42
N GLY A 175 19.58 1.35 15.56
CA GLY A 175 20.18 2.66 15.74
C GLY A 175 20.21 3.47 14.44
N ARG A 176 20.51 2.82 13.32
CA ARG A 176 20.70 3.47 12.02
C ARG A 176 20.15 2.61 10.88
N CYS A 177 19.49 3.25 9.91
CA CYS A 177 19.34 2.71 8.57
C CYS A 177 20.65 3.00 7.81
N VAL A 178 21.37 1.97 7.42
CA VAL A 178 22.67 2.12 6.73
C VAL A 178 22.51 2.18 5.22
N PHE A 179 21.42 1.63 4.69
CA PHE A 179 21.10 1.63 3.27
C PHE A 179 19.58 1.65 3.07
N GLU A 180 19.14 2.44 2.09
CA GLU A 180 17.73 2.51 1.71
C GLU A 180 17.58 2.55 0.19
N ILE A 181 16.73 1.67 -0.36
CA ILE A 181 16.27 1.72 -1.74
C ILE A 181 14.76 1.49 -1.80
N ASN A 182 14.04 2.47 -2.34
CA ASN A 182 12.59 2.43 -2.40
C ASN A 182 12.09 1.83 -3.73
N THR A 183 10.77 1.58 -3.79
CA THR A 183 10.14 0.99 -4.99
C THR A 183 10.29 1.87 -6.21
N LYS A 184 10.17 3.21 -6.07
CA LYS A 184 10.30 4.14 -7.19
C LYS A 184 11.68 4.09 -7.82
N GLN A 185 12.73 4.11 -7.01
CA GLN A 185 14.11 3.99 -7.49
C GLN A 185 14.32 2.70 -8.28
N LEU A 186 13.80 1.56 -7.81
CA LEU A 186 13.90 0.28 -8.52
C LEU A 186 13.13 0.27 -9.84
N VAL A 187 12.01 0.98 -9.92
CA VAL A 187 11.25 1.19 -11.15
C VAL A 187 12.05 2.07 -12.12
N ASP A 188 12.59 3.19 -11.64
CA ASP A 188 13.37 4.13 -12.45
C ASP A 188 14.66 3.47 -13.00
N MET A 189 15.28 2.55 -12.25
CA MET A 189 16.42 1.73 -12.67
C MET A 189 16.02 0.54 -13.59
N GLY A 190 14.72 0.30 -13.82
CA GLY A 190 14.24 -0.81 -14.65
C GLY A 190 14.31 -2.20 -14.01
N TYR A 191 14.45 -2.29 -12.68
CA TYR A 191 14.45 -3.56 -11.94
C TYR A 191 13.05 -4.01 -11.51
N LEU A 192 12.08 -3.12 -11.51
CA LEU A 192 10.67 -3.38 -11.28
C LEU A 192 9.84 -2.70 -12.38
N VAL A 193 8.61 -3.18 -12.60
CA VAL A 193 7.65 -2.47 -13.47
C VAL A 193 6.93 -1.37 -12.67
N PRO A 194 6.49 -0.28 -13.31
CA PRO A 194 5.69 0.75 -12.66
C PRO A 194 4.30 0.26 -12.28
N ILE A 195 3.68 0.95 -11.30
CA ILE A 195 2.28 0.77 -10.94
C ILE A 195 1.43 1.70 -11.80
N THR A 196 0.43 1.14 -12.46
CA THR A 196 -0.69 1.88 -13.04
C THR A 196 -1.88 1.76 -12.10
N VAL A 197 -2.36 2.86 -11.54
CA VAL A 197 -3.54 2.85 -10.68
C VAL A 197 -4.79 2.86 -11.56
N GLY A 198 -5.56 1.79 -11.49
CA GLY A 198 -6.85 1.70 -12.18
C GLY A 198 -7.98 2.36 -11.39
N ILE A 199 -9.05 2.67 -12.09
CA ILE A 199 -10.24 3.25 -11.50
C ILE A 199 -11.23 2.13 -11.20
N PRO A 200 -11.57 1.90 -9.93
CA PRO A 200 -12.55 0.88 -9.59
C PRO A 200 -13.95 1.28 -10.07
N ALA A 201 -14.66 0.36 -10.73
CA ALA A 201 -16.03 0.57 -11.20
C ALA A 201 -17.01 0.80 -10.04
N ASP A 202 -16.74 0.18 -8.89
CA ASP A 202 -17.42 0.42 -7.61
C ASP A 202 -16.43 0.21 -6.47
N LYS A 203 -16.72 0.73 -5.27
CA LYS A 203 -15.91 0.54 -4.07
C LYS A 203 -16.79 0.13 -2.91
N TYR A 204 -16.24 -0.71 -2.04
CA TYR A 204 -16.85 -0.97 -0.75
C TYR A 204 -16.88 0.32 0.09
N ASP A 205 -17.95 0.49 0.85
CA ASP A 205 -18.11 1.63 1.75
C ASP A 205 -17.33 1.36 3.05
N ASP A 206 -16.17 1.98 3.17
CA ASP A 206 -15.26 1.85 4.32
C ASP A 206 -15.58 2.82 5.47
N THR A 207 -16.63 3.62 5.35
CA THR A 207 -17.02 4.64 6.35
C THR A 207 -17.55 4.06 7.66
N ARG A 208 -17.94 2.78 7.64
CA ARG A 208 -18.50 2.05 8.79
C ARG A 208 -17.53 1.02 9.38
N LEU A 209 -16.25 1.12 9.01
CA LEU A 209 -15.22 0.27 9.61
C LEU A 209 -14.98 0.70 11.06
N GLU A 210 -15.11 -0.27 11.94
CA GLU A 210 -14.86 -0.12 13.37
C GLU A 210 -13.40 -0.51 13.67
N ILE A 211 -12.74 0.24 14.56
CA ILE A 211 -11.35 -0.01 14.95
C ILE A 211 -11.31 -0.43 16.41
N ASP A 212 -10.72 -1.59 16.66
CA ASP A 212 -10.33 -2.04 17.99
C ASP A 212 -8.81 -2.25 18.05
N LYS A 213 -8.16 -1.68 19.08
CA LYS A 213 -6.69 -1.76 19.28
C LYS A 213 -5.87 -1.44 18.02
N GLY A 214 -6.35 -0.47 17.22
CA GLY A 214 -5.68 -0.01 16.00
C GLY A 214 -5.92 -0.90 14.77
N ARG A 215 -6.79 -1.92 14.85
CA ARG A 215 -7.15 -2.82 13.75
C ARG A 215 -8.65 -2.75 13.46
N PHE A 216 -9.00 -2.99 12.22
CA PHE A 216 -10.42 -3.14 11.84
C PHE A 216 -11.02 -4.40 12.47
N THR A 217 -12.22 -4.28 13.03
CA THR A 217 -12.93 -5.45 13.57
C THR A 217 -13.41 -6.36 12.44
N ALA A 218 -13.26 -7.67 12.62
CA ALA A 218 -13.68 -8.65 11.62
C ALA A 218 -15.16 -8.51 11.26
N ALA A 219 -16.02 -8.18 12.24
CA ALA A 219 -17.45 -7.98 12.03
C ALA A 219 -17.74 -6.78 11.12
N SER A 220 -17.07 -5.63 11.32
CA SER A 220 -17.26 -4.46 10.46
C SER A 220 -16.76 -4.68 9.04
N VAL A 221 -15.64 -5.38 8.89
CA VAL A 221 -15.10 -5.76 7.58
C VAL A 221 -16.04 -6.72 6.86
N SER A 222 -16.56 -7.75 7.55
CA SER A 222 -17.51 -8.70 6.98
C SER A 222 -18.78 -8.00 6.49
N ARG A 223 -19.36 -7.10 7.31
CA ARG A 223 -20.51 -6.28 6.92
C ARG A 223 -20.24 -5.40 5.70
N MET A 224 -19.03 -4.87 5.57
CA MET A 224 -18.64 -4.04 4.43
C MET A 224 -18.66 -4.85 3.13
N VAL A 225 -18.07 -6.04 3.11
CA VAL A 225 -17.93 -6.87 1.90
C VAL A 225 -19.16 -7.75 1.60
N SER A 226 -20.12 -7.85 2.51
CA SER A 226 -21.37 -8.62 2.30
C SER A 226 -22.30 -8.01 1.24
N LYS A 227 -21.98 -6.82 0.71
CA LYS A 227 -22.75 -6.18 -0.37
C LYS A 227 -22.50 -6.89 -1.70
N LEU A 228 -23.26 -7.93 -2.00
CA LEU A 228 -23.16 -8.74 -3.23
C LEU A 228 -23.19 -7.89 -4.50
N LYS A 229 -24.01 -6.84 -4.55
CA LYS A 229 -24.10 -5.94 -5.72
C LYS A 229 -22.76 -5.26 -6.07
N THR A 230 -22.02 -4.79 -5.08
CA THR A 230 -20.67 -4.22 -5.30
C THR A 230 -19.69 -5.30 -5.75
N THR A 231 -19.74 -6.50 -5.14
CA THR A 231 -18.90 -7.63 -5.53
C THR A 231 -19.16 -8.05 -6.98
N ASP A 232 -20.41 -8.08 -7.44
CA ASP A 232 -20.77 -8.39 -8.84
C ASP A 232 -20.22 -7.35 -9.84
N VAL A 233 -20.23 -6.07 -9.46
CA VAL A 233 -19.62 -5.01 -10.28
C VAL A 233 -18.11 -5.19 -10.38
N ILE A 234 -17.45 -5.51 -9.27
CA ILE A 234 -16.00 -5.80 -9.23
C ILE A 234 -15.66 -7.00 -10.13
N ILE A 235 -16.42 -8.09 -10.03
CA ILE A 235 -16.21 -9.30 -10.85
C ILE A 235 -16.32 -8.97 -12.35
N ARG A 236 -17.32 -8.19 -12.74
CA ARG A 236 -17.49 -7.77 -14.15
C ARG A 236 -16.31 -6.94 -14.62
N GLN A 237 -15.87 -5.96 -13.82
CA GLN A 237 -14.69 -5.16 -14.16
C GLN A 237 -13.43 -6.02 -14.27
N LEU A 238 -13.20 -6.96 -13.35
CA LEU A 238 -12.04 -7.85 -13.42
C LEU A 238 -12.06 -8.70 -14.70
N LYS A 239 -13.21 -9.21 -15.11
CA LYS A 239 -13.34 -9.96 -16.38
C LYS A 239 -13.06 -9.08 -17.60
N GLU A 240 -13.50 -7.82 -17.59
CA GLU A 240 -13.23 -6.85 -18.66
C GLU A 240 -11.73 -6.50 -18.72
N VAL A 241 -11.13 -6.14 -17.60
CA VAL A 241 -9.70 -5.82 -17.49
C VAL A 241 -8.84 -6.98 -17.98
N MET A 242 -9.20 -8.19 -17.61
CA MET A 242 -8.43 -9.38 -17.98
C MET A 242 -8.55 -9.77 -19.45
N GLN A 243 -9.30 -9.08 -20.27
CA GLN A 243 -9.25 -9.29 -21.73
C GLN A 243 -7.91 -8.83 -22.33
N THR A 244 -7.26 -7.86 -21.70
CA THR A 244 -5.99 -7.26 -22.15
C THR A 244 -4.82 -7.53 -21.21
N ARG A 245 -5.04 -8.17 -20.06
CA ARG A 245 -4.04 -8.48 -19.04
C ARG A 245 -3.76 -9.99 -18.96
N ASP A 246 -2.66 -10.36 -18.33
CA ASP A 246 -2.23 -11.78 -18.29
C ASP A 246 -2.80 -12.52 -17.08
N THR A 247 -2.43 -12.16 -15.88
CA THR A 247 -2.85 -12.83 -14.64
C THR A 247 -3.11 -11.85 -13.50
N CYS A 248 -4.09 -12.18 -12.65
CA CYS A 248 -4.57 -11.35 -11.56
C CYS A 248 -4.44 -12.05 -10.20
N MET A 249 -3.93 -11.33 -9.19
CA MET A 249 -4.10 -11.71 -7.79
C MET A 249 -5.20 -10.86 -7.16
N VAL A 250 -6.19 -11.52 -6.53
CA VAL A 250 -7.31 -10.88 -5.85
C VAL A 250 -7.17 -11.10 -4.34
N PHE A 251 -7.14 -10.02 -3.58
CA PHE A 251 -7.01 -10.03 -2.12
C PHE A 251 -8.35 -9.76 -1.46
N CYS A 252 -8.92 -10.77 -0.81
CA CYS A 252 -10.23 -10.72 -0.17
C CYS A 252 -10.12 -10.58 1.36
N SER A 253 -11.22 -10.12 1.98
CA SER A 253 -11.29 -9.86 3.42
C SER A 253 -11.60 -11.11 4.25
N SER A 254 -12.42 -12.02 3.72
CA SER A 254 -12.89 -13.24 4.40
C SER A 254 -12.96 -14.41 3.41
N ILE A 255 -13.10 -15.61 3.96
CA ILE A 255 -13.25 -16.85 3.17
C ILE A 255 -14.55 -16.79 2.35
N ASP A 256 -15.67 -16.36 2.95
CA ASP A 256 -16.95 -16.24 2.25
C ASP A 256 -16.87 -15.25 1.09
N HIS A 257 -16.24 -14.10 1.31
CA HIS A 257 -15.98 -13.12 0.26
C HIS A 257 -15.15 -13.71 -0.89
N ALA A 258 -14.11 -14.48 -0.55
CA ALA A 258 -13.26 -15.14 -1.54
C ALA A 258 -14.02 -16.25 -2.31
N HIS A 259 -14.95 -16.96 -1.66
CA HIS A 259 -15.83 -17.91 -2.35
C HIS A 259 -16.70 -17.22 -3.39
N VAL A 260 -17.39 -16.13 -3.03
CA VAL A 260 -18.23 -15.36 -3.96
C VAL A 260 -17.41 -14.85 -5.14
N MET A 261 -16.22 -14.28 -4.87
CA MET A 261 -15.30 -13.80 -5.92
C MET A 261 -14.84 -14.94 -6.84
N THR A 262 -14.41 -16.06 -6.25
CA THR A 262 -13.92 -17.22 -7.03
C THR A 262 -15.03 -17.82 -7.91
N TYR A 263 -16.22 -17.99 -7.36
CA TYR A 263 -17.39 -18.47 -8.09
C TYR A 263 -17.74 -17.54 -9.25
N GLY A 264 -17.83 -16.23 -8.98
CA GLY A 264 -18.16 -15.23 -9.99
C GLY A 264 -17.10 -15.10 -11.10
N LEU A 265 -15.80 -15.29 -10.79
CA LEU A 265 -14.72 -15.28 -11.78
C LEU A 265 -14.66 -16.58 -12.60
N GLY A 266 -15.26 -17.67 -12.11
CA GLY A 266 -15.48 -18.91 -12.84
C GLY A 266 -14.29 -19.85 -12.90
N LYS A 267 -14.27 -20.75 -13.90
CA LYS A 267 -13.32 -21.89 -14.00
C LYS A 267 -11.84 -21.48 -14.05
N SER A 268 -11.53 -20.26 -14.46
CA SER A 268 -10.16 -19.72 -14.52
C SER A 268 -9.66 -19.15 -13.19
N ALA A 269 -10.44 -19.26 -12.10
CA ALA A 269 -10.07 -18.82 -10.77
C ALA A 269 -9.81 -20.00 -9.82
N ARG A 270 -8.86 -19.81 -8.89
CA ARG A 270 -8.65 -20.69 -7.73
C ARG A 270 -8.52 -19.85 -6.48
N MET A 271 -8.93 -20.44 -5.35
CA MET A 271 -8.87 -19.80 -4.06
C MET A 271 -7.81 -20.44 -3.18
N ILE A 272 -7.04 -19.59 -2.46
CA ILE A 272 -6.09 -20.01 -1.42
C ILE A 272 -6.46 -19.31 -0.11
N THR A 273 -6.59 -20.11 0.95
CA THR A 273 -6.80 -19.63 2.33
C THR A 273 -5.76 -20.22 3.27
N GLY A 274 -5.83 -19.86 4.55
CA GLY A 274 -4.99 -20.47 5.58
C GLY A 274 -5.19 -22.00 5.72
N GLU A 275 -6.35 -22.49 5.38
CA GLU A 275 -6.75 -23.90 5.46
C GLU A 275 -6.34 -24.71 4.22
N THR A 276 -5.92 -24.04 3.13
CA THR A 276 -5.54 -24.74 1.90
C THR A 276 -4.28 -25.58 2.13
N PRO A 277 -4.32 -26.91 1.90
CA PRO A 277 -3.16 -27.78 2.07
C PRO A 277 -1.96 -27.32 1.24
N THR A 278 -0.74 -27.48 1.79
CA THR A 278 0.49 -26.99 1.13
C THR A 278 0.63 -27.47 -0.30
N LYS A 279 0.46 -28.78 -0.57
CA LYS A 279 0.55 -29.33 -1.92
C LYS A 279 -0.43 -28.68 -2.90
N GLN A 280 -1.66 -28.45 -2.45
CA GLN A 280 -2.69 -27.80 -3.26
C GLN A 280 -2.39 -26.31 -3.50
N ARG A 281 -1.84 -25.61 -2.48
CA ARG A 281 -1.38 -24.24 -2.60
C ARG A 281 -0.30 -24.12 -3.67
N ASP A 282 0.72 -24.98 -3.60
CA ASP A 282 1.81 -25.00 -4.57
C ASP A 282 1.32 -25.30 -5.99
N GLN A 283 0.37 -26.24 -6.10
CA GLN A 283 -0.28 -26.55 -7.36
C GLN A 283 -1.02 -25.33 -7.96
N TYR A 284 -1.78 -24.59 -7.17
CA TYR A 284 -2.51 -23.41 -7.65
C TYR A 284 -1.57 -22.27 -8.03
N ILE A 285 -0.47 -22.10 -7.30
CA ILE A 285 0.59 -21.15 -7.64
C ILE A 285 1.25 -21.54 -8.97
N ASP A 286 1.58 -22.83 -9.18
CA ASP A 286 2.14 -23.30 -10.45
C ASP A 286 1.14 -23.14 -11.61
N MET A 287 -0.14 -23.41 -11.38
CA MET A 287 -1.18 -23.18 -12.39
C MET A 287 -1.25 -21.71 -12.82
N LEU A 288 -1.09 -20.74 -11.89
CA LEU A 288 -1.04 -19.33 -12.23
C LEU A 288 0.25 -19.00 -12.99
N ARG A 289 1.41 -19.52 -12.56
CA ARG A 289 2.69 -19.34 -13.26
C ARG A 289 2.64 -19.82 -14.70
N ARG A 290 1.97 -20.96 -14.97
CA ARG A 290 1.82 -21.55 -16.31
C ARG A 290 0.59 -21.05 -17.07
N ARG A 291 -0.12 -20.02 -16.53
CA ARG A 291 -1.34 -19.48 -17.14
C ARG A 291 -2.47 -20.50 -17.34
N ARG A 292 -2.48 -21.60 -16.59
CA ARG A 292 -3.60 -22.57 -16.58
C ARG A 292 -4.83 -22.01 -15.87
N ILE A 293 -4.62 -21.04 -14.99
CA ILE A 293 -5.63 -20.18 -14.40
C ILE A 293 -5.22 -18.71 -14.58
N ARG A 294 -6.19 -17.80 -14.49
CA ARG A 294 -5.95 -16.37 -14.67
C ARG A 294 -6.12 -15.55 -13.40
N TYR A 295 -6.85 -16.10 -12.43
CA TYR A 295 -7.11 -15.43 -11.16
C TYR A 295 -6.69 -16.32 -10.01
N LEU A 296 -5.96 -15.73 -9.08
CA LEU A 296 -5.66 -16.34 -7.80
C LEU A 296 -6.27 -15.51 -6.70
N VAL A 297 -7.38 -15.98 -6.13
CA VAL A 297 -8.11 -15.32 -5.05
C VAL A 297 -7.53 -15.78 -3.73
N ASN A 298 -7.20 -14.85 -2.84
CA ASN A 298 -6.60 -15.23 -1.56
C ASN A 298 -7.13 -14.43 -0.37
N VAL A 299 -7.03 -15.07 0.80
CA VAL A 299 -7.35 -14.47 2.09
C VAL A 299 -6.11 -14.58 2.98
N ALA A 300 -5.45 -13.44 3.24
CA ALA A 300 -4.34 -13.25 4.19
C ALA A 300 -3.10 -14.16 4.02
N THR A 301 -2.99 -14.95 2.93
CA THR A 301 -1.97 -16.01 2.82
C THR A 301 -0.82 -15.72 1.86
N LEU A 302 -1.02 -14.94 0.81
CA LEU A 302 -0.04 -14.72 -0.25
C LEU A 302 0.68 -13.36 -0.16
N THR A 303 0.69 -12.75 1.00
CA THR A 303 1.35 -11.47 1.23
C THR A 303 2.86 -11.58 1.35
N THR A 304 3.38 -12.77 1.70
CA THR A 304 4.82 -13.06 1.81
C THR A 304 5.17 -14.39 1.12
N GLY A 305 6.42 -14.57 0.70
CA GLY A 305 6.97 -15.87 0.27
C GLY A 305 6.54 -16.39 -1.12
N VAL A 306 5.72 -15.68 -1.89
CA VAL A 306 5.27 -16.15 -3.23
C VAL A 306 5.87 -15.29 -4.32
N ASP A 307 6.49 -15.94 -5.30
CA ASP A 307 7.09 -15.30 -6.47
C ASP A 307 6.40 -15.74 -7.77
N ILE A 308 5.63 -14.80 -8.37
CA ILE A 308 4.93 -15.02 -9.63
C ILE A 308 5.13 -13.77 -10.51
N PRO A 309 6.21 -13.70 -11.30
CA PRO A 309 6.57 -12.52 -12.09
C PRO A 309 5.48 -12.05 -13.06
N ARG A 310 4.75 -12.99 -13.67
CA ARG A 310 3.73 -12.67 -14.67
C ARG A 310 2.47 -11.94 -14.15
N VAL A 311 2.27 -11.87 -12.84
CA VAL A 311 1.12 -11.12 -12.27
C VAL A 311 1.21 -9.66 -12.66
N ASP A 312 0.27 -9.20 -13.48
CA ASP A 312 0.18 -7.85 -14.01
C ASP A 312 -1.09 -7.09 -13.57
N VAL A 313 -1.95 -7.74 -12.75
CA VAL A 313 -3.09 -7.11 -12.09
C VAL A 313 -3.11 -7.48 -10.61
N ILE A 314 -3.20 -6.48 -9.76
CA ILE A 314 -3.46 -6.62 -8.31
C ILE A 314 -4.81 -6.00 -8.00
N ALA A 315 -5.75 -6.81 -7.56
CA ALA A 315 -7.09 -6.38 -7.14
C ALA A 315 -7.22 -6.48 -5.62
N VAL A 316 -7.38 -5.35 -4.95
CA VAL A 316 -7.49 -5.30 -3.49
C VAL A 316 -8.93 -5.05 -3.08
N ALA A 317 -9.63 -6.14 -2.73
CA ALA A 317 -11.02 -6.14 -2.30
C ALA A 317 -11.15 -6.26 -0.76
N ARG A 318 -10.11 -5.82 -0.04
CA ARG A 318 -10.08 -5.80 1.43
C ARG A 318 -9.55 -4.46 1.94
N PRO A 319 -10.13 -3.91 3.01
CA PRO A 319 -9.49 -2.82 3.72
C PRO A 319 -8.23 -3.34 4.44
N SER A 320 -7.21 -2.52 4.50
CA SER A 320 -6.01 -2.77 5.28
C SER A 320 -5.88 -1.72 6.38
N ASP A 321 -5.53 -2.15 7.57
CA ASP A 321 -5.14 -1.29 8.68
C ASP A 321 -3.62 -0.99 8.68
N SER A 322 -2.86 -1.74 7.88
CA SER A 322 -1.40 -1.66 7.82
C SER A 322 -0.89 -1.24 6.44
N ALA A 323 -0.18 -0.11 6.38
CA ALA A 323 0.54 0.32 5.19
C ALA A 323 1.60 -0.72 4.77
N SER A 324 2.27 -1.37 5.72
CA SER A 324 3.24 -2.44 5.47
C SER A 324 2.61 -3.62 4.71
N LEU A 325 1.42 -4.06 5.13
CA LEU A 325 0.69 -5.13 4.44
C LEU A 325 0.31 -4.70 3.02
N TYR A 326 -0.15 -3.47 2.86
CA TYR A 326 -0.55 -2.96 1.54
C TYR A 326 0.65 -2.83 0.58
N GLU A 327 1.82 -2.39 1.09
CA GLU A 327 3.07 -2.39 0.32
C GLU A 327 3.49 -3.79 -0.13
N GLN A 328 3.36 -4.80 0.73
CA GLN A 328 3.65 -6.18 0.38
C GLN A 328 2.68 -6.72 -0.69
N ILE A 329 1.39 -6.36 -0.62
CA ILE A 329 0.39 -6.70 -1.63
C ILE A 329 0.76 -6.09 -2.99
N LYS A 330 1.04 -4.78 -3.04
CA LYS A 330 1.47 -4.09 -4.28
C LYS A 330 2.71 -4.74 -4.88
N GLY A 331 3.68 -5.04 -4.02
CA GLY A 331 4.95 -5.63 -4.42
C GLY A 331 4.83 -6.99 -5.14
N ARG A 332 3.69 -7.70 -5.01
CA ARG A 332 3.46 -8.95 -5.74
C ARG A 332 3.36 -8.74 -7.25
N GLY A 333 2.88 -7.58 -7.67
CA GLY A 333 2.70 -7.27 -9.09
C GLY A 333 3.88 -6.55 -9.75
N LEU A 334 4.94 -6.17 -9.02
CA LEU A 334 5.97 -5.28 -9.57
C LEU A 334 7.14 -5.98 -10.27
N ARG A 335 7.24 -7.31 -10.18
CA ARG A 335 8.35 -8.05 -10.77
C ARG A 335 8.33 -8.00 -12.28
N LEU A 336 9.51 -7.93 -12.87
CA LEU A 336 9.70 -8.05 -14.30
C LEU A 336 9.26 -9.44 -14.78
N SER A 337 8.62 -9.51 -15.94
CA SER A 337 8.30 -10.75 -16.64
C SER A 337 8.56 -10.56 -18.14
N PRO A 338 9.81 -10.66 -18.58
CA PRO A 338 10.17 -10.46 -20.00
C PRO A 338 9.43 -11.40 -20.93
N GLU A 339 9.20 -12.63 -20.50
CA GLU A 339 8.48 -13.68 -21.24
C GLU A 339 7.01 -13.33 -21.56
N THR A 340 6.38 -12.46 -20.74
CA THR A 340 5.00 -12.01 -20.97
C THR A 340 4.94 -10.63 -21.61
N GLY A 341 6.08 -9.97 -21.78
CA GLY A 341 6.14 -8.58 -22.25
C GLY A 341 5.50 -7.59 -21.29
N LYS A 342 5.41 -7.93 -20.01
CA LYS A 342 4.82 -7.10 -18.95
C LYS A 342 5.54 -5.76 -18.82
N LYS A 343 4.78 -4.66 -18.91
CA LYS A 343 5.31 -3.29 -18.85
C LYS A 343 4.96 -2.55 -17.58
N ASP A 344 3.84 -2.90 -16.97
CA ASP A 344 3.32 -2.29 -15.75
C ASP A 344 2.54 -3.32 -14.92
N CYS A 345 2.12 -2.91 -13.73
CA CYS A 345 1.15 -3.63 -12.92
C CYS A 345 -0.07 -2.75 -12.68
N LEU A 346 -1.25 -3.20 -13.09
CA LEU A 346 -2.50 -2.52 -12.81
C LEU A 346 -2.95 -2.81 -11.38
N LEU A 347 -3.06 -1.76 -10.58
CA LEU A 347 -3.57 -1.81 -9.20
C LEU A 347 -5.02 -1.32 -9.16
N LEU A 348 -5.93 -2.19 -8.75
CA LEU A 348 -7.35 -1.90 -8.53
C LEU A 348 -7.65 -1.97 -7.04
N ASP A 349 -7.88 -0.83 -6.41
CA ASP A 349 -8.23 -0.75 -4.99
C ASP A 349 -9.72 -0.50 -4.80
N TYR A 350 -10.42 -1.52 -4.35
CA TYR A 350 -11.87 -1.50 -4.10
C TYR A 350 -12.24 -1.15 -2.65
N ALA A 351 -11.25 -0.94 -1.78
CA ALA A 351 -11.46 -0.82 -0.34
C ALA A 351 -10.88 0.46 0.29
N GLY A 352 -10.49 1.45 -0.54
CA GLY A 352 -10.07 2.77 -0.08
C GLY A 352 -8.68 2.83 0.57
N ASN A 353 -7.82 1.85 0.31
CA ASN A 353 -6.47 1.82 0.90
C ASN A 353 -5.57 2.89 0.31
N ILE A 354 -5.70 3.21 -0.99
CA ILE A 354 -4.91 4.27 -1.63
C ILE A 354 -5.19 5.62 -0.96
N GLU A 355 -6.46 5.95 -0.77
CA GLU A 355 -6.85 7.20 -0.11
C GLU A 355 -6.38 7.26 1.34
N ARG A 356 -6.27 6.11 2.00
CA ARG A 356 -5.84 6.00 3.40
C ARG A 356 -4.34 6.14 3.55
N PHE A 357 -3.56 5.44 2.74
CA PHE A 357 -2.11 5.38 2.91
C PHE A 357 -1.34 6.37 2.05
N TYR A 358 -1.94 6.87 0.96
CA TYR A 358 -1.28 7.80 0.03
C TYR A 358 -2.11 9.09 -0.18
N PRO A 359 -2.49 9.80 0.89
CA PRO A 359 -3.29 11.02 0.76
C PRO A 359 -2.56 12.13 0.01
N ALA A 360 -1.22 12.12 0.00
CA ALA A 360 -0.40 13.05 -0.77
C ALA A 360 -0.34 12.74 -2.27
N GLY A 361 -0.74 11.52 -2.67
CA GLY A 361 -0.87 11.12 -4.07
C GLY A 361 0.30 10.36 -4.66
N ASP A 362 1.43 10.29 -3.99
CA ASP A 362 2.54 9.44 -4.41
C ASP A 362 2.30 7.99 -3.96
N ILE A 363 2.01 7.10 -4.93
CA ILE A 363 1.72 5.68 -4.68
C ILE A 363 2.94 4.89 -4.17
N TYR A 364 4.13 5.47 -4.20
CA TYR A 364 5.36 4.83 -3.77
C TYR A 364 5.78 5.23 -2.35
N THR A 365 5.21 6.33 -1.81
CA THR A 365 5.57 6.85 -0.49
C THR A 365 4.33 6.89 0.42
N PRO A 366 4.10 5.84 1.23
CA PRO A 366 2.95 5.80 2.13
C PRO A 366 3.14 6.82 3.27
N GLN A 367 2.05 7.46 3.67
CA GLN A 367 2.02 8.25 4.89
C GLN A 367 1.87 7.32 6.09
N ILE A 368 2.88 7.31 6.94
CA ILE A 368 2.89 6.55 8.17
C ILE A 368 2.27 7.41 9.27
N GLN A 369 1.16 6.95 9.82
CA GLN A 369 0.61 7.55 11.02
C GLN A 369 1.43 7.03 12.20
N SER A 370 2.18 7.91 12.86
CA SER A 370 2.69 7.59 14.20
C SER A 370 1.50 7.44 15.14
N CYS A 371 1.58 6.50 16.07
CA CYS A 371 1.03 6.79 17.36
C CYS A 371 2.01 7.82 17.97
N SER A 372 1.80 9.10 17.70
CA SER A 372 2.00 10.05 18.79
C SER A 372 1.36 9.38 20.00
N ASP A 373 2.04 9.34 21.15
CA ASP A 373 1.39 9.08 22.42
C ASP A 373 0.07 9.85 22.33
N LYS A 374 -1.03 9.12 22.04
CA LYS A 374 -2.33 9.74 22.23
C LYS A 374 -2.26 10.01 23.69
N PRO A 375 -2.21 11.25 24.14
CA PRO A 375 -2.43 11.52 25.53
C PRO A 375 -3.66 10.70 25.85
N GLU A 376 -3.67 9.91 26.92
CA GLU A 376 -4.87 9.15 27.31
C GLU A 376 -5.98 10.16 27.22
N GLY A 377 -6.67 10.13 26.06
CA GLY A 377 -7.41 11.31 25.63
C GLY A 377 -8.56 11.42 26.60
N VAL A 378 -8.57 12.50 27.35
CA VAL A 378 -9.66 12.84 28.27
C VAL A 378 -10.94 12.55 27.52
N LEU A 379 -11.72 11.60 28.04
CA LEU A 379 -13.02 11.29 27.47
C LEU A 379 -13.92 12.48 27.77
N LEU A 380 -14.37 13.11 26.71
CA LEU A 380 -15.31 14.23 26.79
C LEU A 380 -16.73 13.66 26.74
N PRO A 381 -17.53 13.80 27.81
CA PRO A 381 -18.95 13.49 27.77
C PRO A 381 -19.69 14.54 26.93
N VAL A 382 -20.32 14.10 25.85
CA VAL A 382 -20.99 14.96 24.88
C VAL A 382 -22.46 14.56 24.76
N LYS A 383 -23.35 15.46 25.15
CA LYS A 383 -24.80 15.23 25.06
C LYS A 383 -25.28 15.50 23.64
N CYS A 384 -25.92 14.49 23.02
CA CYS A 384 -26.50 14.66 21.69
C CYS A 384 -27.67 15.66 21.73
N PRO A 385 -27.68 16.71 20.90
CA PRO A 385 -28.79 17.69 20.90
C PRO A 385 -30.08 17.13 20.33
N VAL A 386 -30.06 15.96 19.66
CA VAL A 386 -31.27 15.36 19.05
C VAL A 386 -31.90 14.28 19.94
N CYS A 387 -31.11 13.31 20.45
CA CYS A 387 -31.63 12.20 21.23
C CYS A 387 -31.23 12.23 22.71
N SER A 388 -30.51 13.26 23.14
CA SER A 388 -30.02 13.44 24.53
C SER A 388 -29.08 12.34 25.03
N HIS A 389 -28.69 11.38 24.18
CA HIS A 389 -27.74 10.34 24.54
C HIS A 389 -26.39 10.96 24.91
N LEU A 390 -25.81 10.50 26.02
CA LEU A 390 -24.50 10.96 26.48
C LEU A 390 -23.40 10.11 25.82
N ASN A 391 -22.77 10.68 24.80
CA ASN A 391 -21.67 10.05 24.10
C ASN A 391 -20.36 10.27 24.87
N GLN A 392 -19.45 9.31 24.82
CA GLN A 392 -18.09 9.42 25.34
C GLN A 392 -17.12 9.47 24.16
N PHE A 393 -16.65 10.67 23.82
CA PHE A 393 -15.72 10.86 22.71
C PHE A 393 -14.36 11.30 23.23
N LYS A 394 -13.30 10.97 22.51
CA LYS A 394 -11.97 11.54 22.79
C LYS A 394 -11.98 13.03 22.48
N ALA A 395 -11.54 13.84 23.43
CA ALA A 395 -11.36 15.27 23.25
C ALA A 395 -10.28 15.55 22.19
N LEU A 396 -10.46 16.60 21.40
CA LEU A 396 -9.41 17.20 20.60
C LEU A 396 -8.43 17.98 21.49
N PRO A 397 -7.15 18.14 21.08
CA PRO A 397 -6.24 19.06 21.75
C PRO A 397 -6.86 20.45 21.86
N ASN A 398 -6.72 21.08 23.00
CA ASN A 398 -7.24 22.40 23.30
C ASN A 398 -6.12 23.29 23.86
N ASP A 399 -5.10 23.53 23.02
CA ASP A 399 -3.90 24.30 23.40
C ASP A 399 -4.23 25.79 23.61
N GLU A 400 -5.32 26.27 23.02
CA GLU A 400 -5.80 27.64 23.15
C GLU A 400 -6.70 27.88 24.39
N GLY A 401 -7.00 26.81 25.14
CA GLY A 401 -7.83 26.91 26.34
C GLY A 401 -9.29 27.32 26.09
N LEU A 402 -9.84 26.97 24.91
CA LEU A 402 -11.21 27.29 24.53
C LEU A 402 -12.23 26.59 25.46
N MET A 403 -13.36 27.21 25.71
CA MET A 403 -14.49 26.56 26.39
C MET A 403 -15.11 25.46 25.52
N ILE A 404 -15.75 24.48 26.13
CA ILE A 404 -16.45 23.41 25.43
C ILE A 404 -17.92 23.41 25.83
N SER A 405 -18.79 23.48 24.82
CA SER A 405 -20.25 23.39 25.04
C SER A 405 -20.68 21.99 25.45
N GLY A 406 -21.82 21.86 26.12
CA GLY A 406 -22.37 20.57 26.56
C GLY A 406 -22.68 19.60 25.41
N ASP A 407 -22.86 20.10 24.19
CA ASP A 407 -23.05 19.34 22.96
C ASP A 407 -21.75 19.20 22.13
N GLY A 408 -20.59 19.53 22.73
CA GLY A 408 -19.27 19.12 22.26
C GLY A 408 -18.61 20.01 21.21
N TYR A 409 -18.91 21.31 21.14
CA TYR A 409 -18.22 22.26 20.26
C TYR A 409 -17.29 23.19 21.02
N PHE A 410 -16.21 23.63 20.38
CA PHE A 410 -15.38 24.69 20.91
C PHE A 410 -16.11 26.02 20.94
N MET A 411 -15.90 26.77 22.01
CA MET A 411 -16.49 28.10 22.24
C MET A 411 -15.41 29.10 22.61
N THR A 412 -15.57 30.35 22.14
CA THR A 412 -14.78 31.48 22.61
C THR A 412 -15.18 31.82 24.04
N LEU A 413 -14.36 32.63 24.71
CA LEU A 413 -14.66 33.17 26.07
C LEU A 413 -15.97 33.96 26.10
N ASP A 414 -16.35 34.57 24.97
CA ASP A 414 -17.60 35.33 24.83
C ASP A 414 -18.83 34.46 24.57
N GLY A 415 -18.67 33.11 24.56
CA GLY A 415 -19.77 32.15 24.41
C GLY A 415 -20.19 31.89 22.97
N PHE A 416 -19.42 32.31 21.97
CA PHE A 416 -19.67 31.99 20.56
C PHE A 416 -18.98 30.67 20.14
N ARG A 417 -19.62 29.89 19.30
CA ARG A 417 -19.00 28.68 18.73
C ARG A 417 -17.88 29.05 17.74
N VAL A 418 -16.75 28.38 17.88
CA VAL A 418 -15.61 28.53 16.96
C VAL A 418 -15.97 27.90 15.62
N ARG A 419 -15.63 28.57 14.50
CA ARG A 419 -15.91 28.14 13.13
C ARG A 419 -14.64 28.06 12.31
N ASP A 420 -14.61 27.09 11.38
CA ASP A 420 -13.53 26.95 10.41
C ASP A 420 -13.63 28.01 9.30
N GLU A 421 -12.65 28.02 8.38
CA GLU A 421 -12.60 28.93 7.22
C GLU A 421 -13.83 28.81 6.29
N LYS A 422 -14.61 27.73 6.41
CA LYS A 422 -15.84 27.48 5.65
C LYS A 422 -17.10 27.83 6.44
N GLY A 423 -16.93 28.39 7.63
CA GLY A 423 -18.03 28.75 8.53
C GLY A 423 -18.68 27.58 9.24
N GLN A 424 -18.05 26.37 9.24
CA GLN A 424 -18.55 25.20 9.97
C GLN A 424 -18.07 25.22 11.41
N GLU A 425 -18.96 24.88 12.35
CA GLU A 425 -18.65 24.82 13.77
C GLU A 425 -17.67 23.67 14.04
N ILE A 426 -16.64 23.93 14.85
CA ILE A 426 -15.55 22.98 15.11
C ILE A 426 -15.91 22.17 16.37
N PRO A 427 -16.12 20.82 16.24
CA PRO A 427 -16.31 19.98 17.41
C PRO A 427 -15.04 19.90 18.25
N ALA A 428 -15.17 19.81 19.56
CA ALA A 428 -14.09 19.64 20.52
C ALA A 428 -13.66 18.17 20.70
N HIS A 429 -14.10 17.28 19.84
CA HIS A 429 -13.90 15.84 19.95
C HIS A 429 -13.82 15.15 18.57
N TYR A 430 -13.27 13.92 18.55
CA TYR A 430 -13.13 13.11 17.34
C TYR A 430 -14.42 12.38 16.90
N GLY A 431 -15.50 12.43 17.69
CA GLY A 431 -16.77 11.80 17.37
C GLY A 431 -17.47 12.47 16.20
N ARG A 432 -17.88 11.69 15.19
CA ARG A 432 -18.53 12.20 13.97
C ARG A 432 -20.05 12.10 14.03
N ARG A 433 -20.57 11.06 14.68
CA ARG A 433 -22.00 10.72 14.75
C ARG A 433 -22.37 10.26 16.16
N CYS A 434 -23.60 10.55 16.56
CA CYS A 434 -24.15 10.07 17.82
C CYS A 434 -24.22 8.54 17.86
N CYS A 435 -23.82 7.95 18.99
CA CYS A 435 -23.89 6.51 19.26
C CYS A 435 -25.23 6.06 19.82
N GLY A 436 -26.13 7.00 20.16
CA GLY A 436 -27.45 6.69 20.71
C GLY A 436 -28.31 5.91 19.73
N VAL A 437 -29.05 4.93 20.28
CA VAL A 437 -30.02 4.10 19.53
C VAL A 437 -31.38 4.46 20.04
N ALA A 438 -32.31 4.72 19.12
CA ALA A 438 -33.71 4.99 19.46
C ALA A 438 -34.48 3.68 19.74
N GLU A 439 -35.68 3.76 20.33
CA GLU A 439 -36.54 2.58 20.66
C GLU A 439 -36.87 1.69 19.46
N ASN A 440 -36.77 2.22 18.24
CA ASN A 440 -36.94 1.49 16.98
C ASN A 440 -35.67 0.82 16.46
N GLU A 441 -34.64 0.62 17.29
CA GLU A 441 -33.31 0.07 16.98
C GLU A 441 -32.50 0.87 15.93
N LYS A 442 -32.95 2.05 15.52
CA LYS A 442 -32.23 2.91 14.60
C LYS A 442 -31.27 3.81 15.35
N GLN A 443 -30.04 3.86 14.89
CA GLN A 443 -29.03 4.78 15.41
C GLN A 443 -29.42 6.23 15.12
N CYS A 444 -29.21 7.12 16.10
CA CYS A 444 -29.45 8.55 15.94
C CYS A 444 -28.73 9.12 14.72
N GLU A 445 -29.40 9.97 13.96
CA GLU A 445 -28.86 10.54 12.72
C GLU A 445 -28.00 11.81 12.95
N HIS A 446 -27.92 12.31 14.19
CA HIS A 446 -27.14 13.51 14.50
C HIS A 446 -25.64 13.30 14.21
N ARG A 447 -25.04 14.29 13.57
CA ARG A 447 -23.61 14.31 13.19
C ARG A 447 -22.99 15.63 13.59
N TRP A 448 -21.84 15.57 14.27
CA TRP A 448 -21.01 16.74 14.53
C TRP A 448 -20.18 17.14 13.31
N ILE A 449 -19.83 16.18 12.46
CA ILE A 449 -19.10 16.41 11.20
C ILE A 449 -19.86 15.71 10.08
N GLY A 450 -20.32 16.49 9.10
CA GLY A 450 -21.13 15.97 8.01
C GLY A 450 -21.07 16.84 6.75
N LYS A 451 -21.72 16.34 5.69
CA LYS A 451 -21.98 17.07 4.44
C LYS A 451 -23.45 17.31 4.28
N ARG A 452 -23.85 18.56 4.11
CA ARG A 452 -25.24 18.89 3.83
C ARG A 452 -25.54 18.71 2.34
N CYS A 453 -26.58 17.94 2.03
CA CYS A 453 -27.04 17.78 0.66
C CYS A 453 -27.57 19.10 0.11
N TYR A 454 -27.08 19.55 -1.03
CA TYR A 454 -27.50 20.81 -1.62
C TYR A 454 -28.94 20.76 -2.14
N ALA A 455 -29.45 19.58 -2.52
CA ALA A 455 -30.82 19.40 -3.02
C ALA A 455 -31.84 19.26 -1.89
N CYS A 456 -31.69 18.29 -0.97
CA CYS A 456 -32.69 18.01 0.05
C CYS A 456 -32.31 18.52 1.46
N LYS A 457 -31.16 19.21 1.59
CA LYS A 457 -30.62 19.77 2.84
C LYS A 457 -30.34 18.75 3.96
N LYS A 458 -30.55 17.46 3.73
CA LYS A 458 -30.26 16.40 4.70
C LYS A 458 -28.76 16.32 4.97
N GLU A 459 -28.39 16.14 6.23
CA GLU A 459 -27.01 15.89 6.61
C GLU A 459 -26.60 14.46 6.30
N ASN A 460 -25.41 14.29 5.76
CA ASN A 460 -24.82 13.03 5.39
C ASN A 460 -23.44 12.90 5.99
N ASP A 461 -22.94 11.69 6.12
CA ASP A 461 -21.58 11.45 6.53
C ASP A 461 -20.59 12.19 5.63
N ILE A 462 -19.50 12.69 6.19
CA ILE A 462 -18.47 13.44 5.45
C ILE A 462 -17.88 12.59 4.30
N ALA A 463 -17.87 11.28 4.45
CA ALA A 463 -17.43 10.32 3.44
C ALA A 463 -18.55 9.91 2.48
N ALA A 464 -19.80 10.29 2.72
CA ALA A 464 -20.93 9.93 1.86
C ALA A 464 -20.76 10.50 0.44
N ARG A 465 -20.92 9.66 -0.58
CA ARG A 465 -20.83 10.04 -1.99
C ARG A 465 -22.17 10.40 -2.60
N LYS A 466 -23.24 9.80 -2.07
CA LYS A 466 -24.63 10.07 -2.46
C LYS A 466 -25.48 10.29 -1.23
N CYS A 467 -26.41 11.23 -1.32
CA CYS A 467 -27.47 11.40 -0.35
C CYS A 467 -28.55 10.31 -0.52
N SER A 468 -29.32 10.05 0.52
CA SER A 468 -30.51 9.17 0.43
C SER A 468 -31.56 9.63 -0.61
N CYS A 469 -31.56 10.91 -0.98
CA CYS A 469 -32.40 11.45 -2.07
C CYS A 469 -31.82 11.20 -3.48
N GLY A 470 -30.71 10.45 -3.61
CA GLY A 470 -30.06 10.16 -4.88
C GLY A 470 -29.04 11.21 -5.35
N THR A 471 -29.01 12.40 -4.72
CA THR A 471 -28.09 13.48 -5.09
C THR A 471 -26.65 13.09 -4.79
N ARG A 472 -25.73 13.32 -5.74
CA ARG A 472 -24.29 13.14 -5.54
C ARG A 472 -23.73 14.23 -4.63
N LEU A 473 -23.05 13.84 -3.55
CA LEU A 473 -22.47 14.75 -2.54
C LEU A 473 -20.99 15.03 -2.75
N VAL A 474 -20.36 14.28 -3.62
CA VAL A 474 -18.95 14.43 -3.98
C VAL A 474 -18.90 15.03 -5.37
N ASP A 475 -18.23 16.16 -5.49
CA ASP A 475 -17.83 16.68 -6.79
C ASP A 475 -16.75 15.74 -7.34
N TRP A 476 -17.17 14.87 -8.26
CA TRP A 476 -16.27 13.93 -8.94
C TRP A 476 -15.15 14.66 -9.68
N ASN A 477 -15.40 15.88 -10.14
CA ASN A 477 -14.40 16.69 -10.81
C ASN A 477 -13.26 17.03 -9.86
N LYS A 478 -13.55 17.48 -8.62
CA LYS A 478 -12.53 17.73 -7.60
C LYS A 478 -11.85 16.45 -7.12
N HIS A 479 -12.60 15.36 -7.01
CA HIS A 479 -12.04 14.07 -6.60
C HIS A 479 -11.14 13.48 -7.69
N LEU A 480 -11.54 13.59 -8.96
CA LEU A 480 -10.74 13.16 -10.09
C LEU A 480 -9.55 14.07 -10.36
N GLN A 481 -9.69 15.38 -10.18
CA GLN A 481 -8.55 16.31 -10.17
C GLN A 481 -7.52 15.91 -9.11
N LYS A 482 -7.96 15.52 -7.92
CA LYS A 482 -7.08 14.99 -6.88
C LYS A 482 -6.46 13.64 -7.26
N ILE A 483 -7.21 12.73 -7.89
CA ILE A 483 -6.69 11.43 -8.35
C ILE A 483 -5.77 11.61 -9.55
N ALA A 484 -6.16 12.39 -10.53
CA ALA A 484 -5.35 12.66 -11.73
C ALA A 484 -4.09 13.50 -11.42
N ALA A 485 -4.14 14.36 -10.40
CA ALA A 485 -2.95 15.01 -9.86
C ALA A 485 -2.00 14.04 -9.13
N ARG A 486 -2.46 12.83 -8.82
CA ARG A 486 -1.77 11.84 -8.00
C ARG A 486 -1.25 10.63 -8.76
N VAL A 487 -1.64 10.49 -10.03
CA VAL A 487 -1.29 9.33 -10.86
C VAL A 487 -0.68 9.82 -12.15
N ASP A 488 0.56 9.41 -12.39
CA ASP A 488 1.30 9.83 -13.59
C ASP A 488 0.66 9.30 -14.88
N VAL A 489 0.08 8.09 -14.83
CA VAL A 489 -0.57 7.43 -15.98
C VAL A 489 -1.82 6.68 -15.55
N VAL A 490 -2.96 6.91 -16.22
CA VAL A 490 -4.23 6.21 -15.98
C VAL A 490 -4.66 5.48 -17.23
N GLN A 491 -5.06 4.21 -17.07
CA GLN A 491 -5.62 3.44 -18.18
C GLN A 491 -7.12 3.71 -18.32
N LEU A 492 -7.51 4.24 -19.46
CA LEU A 492 -8.90 4.57 -19.80
C LEU A 492 -9.59 3.39 -20.49
N ARG A 493 -10.92 3.49 -20.67
CA ARG A 493 -11.72 2.48 -21.41
C ARG A 493 -11.20 2.28 -22.83
N ARG A 494 -11.43 1.10 -23.42
CA ARG A 494 -11.09 0.74 -24.80
C ARG A 494 -9.61 0.82 -25.16
N GLY A 495 -8.71 0.62 -24.20
CA GLY A 495 -7.27 0.59 -24.44
C GLY A 495 -6.63 1.96 -24.70
N TRP A 496 -7.28 3.03 -24.29
CA TRP A 496 -6.71 4.35 -24.24
C TRP A 496 -5.90 4.55 -22.97
N THR A 497 -4.78 5.24 -23.09
CA THR A 497 -3.96 5.70 -21.96
C THR A 497 -4.20 7.19 -21.79
N GLY A 498 -4.53 7.63 -20.59
CA GLY A 498 -4.70 9.05 -20.28
C GLY A 498 -3.60 9.54 -19.36
N GLU A 499 -3.08 10.74 -19.65
CA GLU A 499 -2.00 11.35 -18.91
C GLU A 499 -2.13 12.87 -18.87
N ARG A 500 -1.60 13.48 -17.83
CA ARG A 500 -1.62 14.92 -17.67
C ARG A 500 -0.62 15.57 -18.60
N VAL A 501 -1.01 16.70 -19.23
CA VAL A 501 -0.11 17.49 -20.06
C VAL A 501 0.81 18.33 -19.16
N GLU A 502 2.12 18.15 -19.28
CA GLU A 502 3.11 18.94 -18.54
C GLU A 502 3.34 20.30 -19.17
N HIS A 503 3.48 20.34 -20.49
CA HIS A 503 3.61 21.58 -21.23
C HIS A 503 3.20 21.40 -22.69
N LEU A 504 2.95 22.53 -23.37
CA LEU A 504 2.54 22.63 -24.75
C LEU A 504 3.57 23.41 -25.56
N LYS A 505 3.80 22.97 -26.79
CA LYS A 505 4.50 23.76 -27.80
C LYS A 505 3.64 23.85 -29.06
N PHE A 506 3.71 24.98 -29.72
CA PHE A 506 3.02 25.20 -30.98
C PHE A 506 4.03 25.41 -32.10
N GLU A 507 3.76 24.77 -33.22
CA GLU A 507 4.51 24.96 -34.45
C GLU A 507 3.52 25.32 -35.58
N GLN A 508 3.71 26.45 -36.21
CA GLN A 508 2.87 26.91 -37.31
C GLN A 508 3.46 26.43 -38.65
N THR A 509 2.64 25.74 -39.43
CA THR A 509 2.94 25.37 -40.81
C THR A 509 2.04 26.15 -41.75
N ASN A 510 2.32 26.14 -43.05
CA ASN A 510 1.53 26.89 -44.04
C ASN A 510 0.05 26.54 -44.11
N ALA A 511 -0.36 25.38 -43.60
CA ALA A 511 -1.75 24.89 -43.66
C ALA A 511 -2.36 24.53 -42.29
N TRP A 512 -1.55 24.39 -41.25
CA TRP A 512 -1.98 23.83 -39.95
C TRP A 512 -1.16 24.41 -38.81
N ILE A 513 -1.75 24.44 -37.62
CA ILE A 513 -0.99 24.64 -36.38
C ILE A 513 -0.87 23.28 -35.69
N ARG A 514 0.36 22.85 -35.48
CA ARG A 514 0.66 21.66 -34.71
C ARG A 514 0.83 22.02 -33.24
N ALA A 515 0.04 21.39 -32.36
CA ALA A 515 0.24 21.47 -30.93
C ALA A 515 0.89 20.16 -30.43
N ASP A 516 2.07 20.27 -29.88
CA ASP A 516 2.83 19.19 -29.30
C ASP A 516 2.58 19.17 -27.77
N LEU A 517 1.91 18.12 -27.30
CA LEU A 517 1.58 17.91 -25.91
C LEU A 517 2.64 16.99 -25.28
N TYR A 518 3.37 17.50 -24.34
CA TYR A 518 4.40 16.77 -23.63
C TYR A 518 3.82 16.15 -22.37
N VAL A 519 4.03 14.86 -22.23
CA VAL A 519 3.59 14.04 -21.10
C VAL A 519 4.76 13.28 -20.52
N LYS A 520 4.74 13.00 -19.24
CA LYS A 520 5.87 12.46 -18.49
C LYS A 520 6.31 11.07 -18.96
N SER A 521 5.36 10.23 -19.36
CA SER A 521 5.66 8.84 -19.77
C SER A 521 6.31 8.69 -21.13
N ARG A 522 6.41 9.77 -21.93
CA ARG A 522 6.86 9.70 -23.32
C ARG A 522 8.03 10.65 -23.60
N LYS A 523 9.06 10.15 -24.27
CA LYS A 523 10.18 10.99 -24.76
C LYS A 523 9.77 11.88 -25.94
N ALA A 524 8.82 11.42 -26.75
CA ALA A 524 8.31 12.19 -27.90
C ALA A 524 6.93 12.73 -27.57
N PRO A 525 6.61 13.99 -27.97
CA PRO A 525 5.30 14.59 -27.71
C PRO A 525 4.18 13.88 -28.48
N LEU A 526 2.97 14.10 -28.02
CA LEU A 526 1.74 13.71 -28.70
C LEU A 526 1.25 14.92 -29.52
N SER A 527 1.27 14.82 -30.84
CA SER A 527 0.94 15.95 -31.71
C SER A 527 -0.53 15.96 -32.12
N VAL A 528 -1.16 17.11 -32.04
CA VAL A 528 -2.52 17.37 -32.53
C VAL A 528 -2.47 18.49 -33.57
N PHE A 529 -3.16 18.28 -34.67
CA PHE A 529 -3.24 19.28 -35.73
C PHE A 529 -4.53 20.11 -35.61
N ILE A 530 -4.37 21.42 -35.45
CA ILE A 530 -5.44 22.36 -35.19
C ILE A 530 -5.79 23.04 -36.51
N LYS A 531 -7.07 22.96 -36.91
CA LYS A 531 -7.56 23.44 -38.20
C LYS A 531 -8.19 24.84 -38.15
N SER A 532 -8.55 25.33 -36.96
CA SER A 532 -9.19 26.63 -36.80
C SER A 532 -8.43 27.55 -35.87
N GLN A 533 -8.48 28.85 -36.19
CA GLN A 533 -7.86 29.89 -35.35
C GLN A 533 -8.49 29.96 -33.96
N GLU A 534 -9.79 29.72 -33.88
CA GLU A 534 -10.53 29.70 -32.61
C GLU A 534 -10.05 28.56 -31.68
N ALA A 535 -9.89 27.36 -32.23
CA ALA A 535 -9.36 26.22 -31.49
C ALA A 535 -7.89 26.45 -31.03
N TYR A 536 -7.10 27.12 -31.84
CA TYR A 536 -5.74 27.54 -31.49
C TYR A 536 -5.72 28.53 -30.31
N LEU A 537 -6.54 29.58 -30.40
CA LEU A 537 -6.65 30.59 -29.35
C LEU A 537 -7.14 29.95 -28.04
N HIS A 538 -8.13 29.06 -28.14
CA HIS A 538 -8.62 28.32 -26.99
C HIS A 538 -7.52 27.47 -26.34
N MET A 539 -6.74 26.71 -27.12
CA MET A 539 -5.66 25.89 -26.63
C MET A 539 -4.46 26.69 -26.07
N ARG A 540 -4.23 27.86 -26.61
CA ARG A 540 -3.20 28.80 -26.14
C ARG A 540 -3.56 29.46 -24.81
N GLN A 541 -4.85 29.76 -24.59
CA GLN A 541 -5.35 30.36 -23.36
C GLN A 541 -5.63 29.36 -22.25
N ASN A 542 -5.98 28.12 -22.61
CA ASN A 542 -6.38 27.08 -21.70
C ASN A 542 -5.48 25.84 -21.91
N VAL A 543 -4.61 25.54 -20.95
CA VAL A 543 -3.84 24.29 -20.99
C VAL A 543 -4.80 23.12 -20.85
N PRO A 544 -4.79 22.12 -21.75
CA PRO A 544 -5.64 20.95 -21.62
C PRO A 544 -5.43 20.24 -20.28
N TYR A 545 -6.50 19.76 -19.69
CA TYR A 545 -6.46 19.05 -18.43
C TYR A 545 -5.62 17.77 -18.52
N ALA A 546 -5.83 17.01 -19.60
CA ALA A 546 -5.10 15.78 -19.89
C ALA A 546 -5.17 15.45 -21.39
N VAL A 547 -4.41 14.47 -21.79
CA VAL A 547 -4.46 13.89 -23.13
C VAL A 547 -4.70 12.39 -23.02
N ALA A 548 -5.63 11.87 -23.81
CA ALA A 548 -5.82 10.45 -24.01
C ALA A 548 -5.19 10.02 -25.34
N TRP A 549 -4.47 8.93 -25.35
CA TRP A 549 -3.83 8.40 -26.55
C TRP A 549 -3.90 6.88 -26.59
N LYS A 550 -3.90 6.35 -27.80
CA LYS A 550 -3.91 4.93 -28.07
C LYS A 550 -2.76 4.59 -29.01
N ARG A 551 -2.12 3.45 -28.81
CA ARG A 551 -1.06 2.97 -29.71
C ARG A 551 -1.56 2.98 -31.15
N ALA A 552 -0.71 3.39 -32.08
CA ALA A 552 -0.97 3.26 -33.50
C ALA A 552 -1.29 1.80 -33.86
N SER A 553 -2.34 1.59 -34.64
CA SER A 553 -2.64 0.29 -35.23
C SER A 553 -1.61 -0.05 -36.31
N PRO A 554 -1.40 -1.34 -36.65
CA PRO A 554 -0.52 -1.69 -37.75
C PRO A 554 -0.95 -0.93 -39.02
N GLY A 555 -0.05 -0.11 -39.56
CA GLY A 555 -0.32 0.77 -40.71
C GLY A 555 -0.45 2.26 -40.40
N ASP A 556 -0.69 2.63 -39.15
CA ASP A 556 -0.78 4.05 -38.75
C ASP A 556 0.61 4.63 -38.44
N LYS A 557 0.90 5.82 -38.97
CA LYS A 557 2.17 6.52 -38.71
C LYS A 557 2.25 7.14 -37.32
N HIS A 558 1.12 7.45 -36.70
CA HIS A 558 1.04 8.17 -35.43
C HIS A 558 0.01 7.56 -34.48
N PRO A 559 0.17 7.67 -33.15
CA PRO A 559 -0.84 7.28 -32.19
C PRO A 559 -2.11 8.13 -32.36
N ALA A 560 -3.27 7.52 -32.14
CA ALA A 560 -4.51 8.31 -32.03
C ALA A 560 -4.45 9.12 -30.73
N VAL A 561 -4.75 10.43 -30.83
CA VAL A 561 -4.66 11.38 -29.72
C VAL A 561 -5.99 12.11 -29.56
N LYS A 562 -6.46 12.23 -28.32
CA LYS A 562 -7.65 12.97 -27.95
C LYS A 562 -7.31 13.93 -26.80
N VAL A 563 -7.57 15.21 -27.02
CA VAL A 563 -7.36 16.24 -26.00
C VAL A 563 -8.58 16.29 -25.09
N LEU A 564 -8.35 16.30 -23.80
CA LEU A 564 -9.36 16.32 -22.75
C LEU A 564 -9.28 17.66 -22.02
N TRP A 565 -10.25 18.52 -22.26
CA TRP A 565 -10.25 19.89 -21.77
C TRP A 565 -10.72 20.02 -20.33
N THR A 566 -11.66 19.16 -19.96
CA THR A 566 -12.28 19.17 -18.65
C THR A 566 -12.19 17.81 -17.98
N VAL A 567 -12.42 17.79 -16.70
CA VAL A 567 -12.56 16.55 -15.96
C VAL A 567 -13.76 15.73 -16.46
N LYS A 568 -14.81 16.39 -16.97
CA LYS A 568 -15.96 15.74 -17.57
C LYS A 568 -15.58 14.99 -18.85
N ASP A 569 -14.76 15.62 -19.71
CA ASP A 569 -14.24 14.94 -20.91
C ASP A 569 -13.40 13.72 -20.55
N TRP A 570 -12.67 13.79 -19.44
CA TRP A 570 -11.94 12.66 -18.89
C TRP A 570 -12.87 11.54 -18.41
N GLU A 571 -14.02 11.89 -17.81
CA GLU A 571 -15.03 10.94 -17.36
C GLU A 571 -15.74 10.24 -18.53
N ASP A 572 -16.13 11.00 -19.53
CA ASP A 572 -16.86 10.49 -20.69
C ASP A 572 -16.02 9.54 -21.57
N ASN A 573 -14.69 9.61 -21.46
CA ASN A 573 -13.74 8.75 -22.18
C ASN A 573 -13.24 7.55 -21.35
N ARG A 574 -13.74 7.40 -20.15
CA ARG A 574 -13.59 6.22 -19.32
C ARG A 574 -14.52 5.12 -19.80
#